data_1d19a3aa9b119283a15a0dbd3a1ef9b4
#
_entry.id   1d19a3aa9b119283a15a0dbd3a1ef9b4
#
_cell.length_a   1.000
_cell.length_b   1.000
_cell.length_c   1.000
_cell.angle_alpha   90.00
_cell.angle_beta   90.00
_cell.angle_gamma   90.00
#
_symmetry.space_group_name_H-M   'P 1'
#
loop_
_entity.id
_entity.type
_entity.pdbx_description
1 polymer ?
#
loop_
_entity_poly.entity_id
_entity_poly.type
_entity_poly.pdbx_seq_one_letter_code
_entity_poly.pdbx_strand_id
1 'polypeptide(L)'
;MGKKGKYTLPSAFTSIGAYAFKECSIEAFYLSDNVKTLGQGAFMDSQIKEIHLGAGIKLIPTGVFQGCRKLTKVYLGANTEQISNYAFDGSPLTDLYVSASMIPYCEENAFANKVEGFFATCVLHVPAGMKKKYQNHKIWGKFTHIVEE
;
A
#
# COMPACT_ATOMS: atom_id res chain seq x y z
N MET A 1 -23.95 -5.02 8.61
CA MET A 1 -23.18 -3.86 9.09
C MET A 1 -21.69 -4.22 9.09
N GLY A 2 -20.85 -3.40 8.47
CA GLY A 2 -19.41 -3.60 8.47
C GLY A 2 -18.81 -3.39 9.86
N LYS A 3 -17.76 -4.17 10.20
CA LYS A 3 -16.97 -3.92 11.42
C LYS A 3 -16.27 -2.58 11.31
N LYS A 4 -16.32 -1.77 12.35
CA LYS A 4 -15.54 -0.55 12.50
C LYS A 4 -14.33 -0.83 13.38
N GLY A 5 -13.28 0.00 13.26
CA GLY A 5 -12.07 -0.10 14.05
C GLY A 5 -11.01 -1.01 13.44
N LYS A 6 -10.16 -1.55 14.29
CA LYS A 6 -9.03 -2.40 13.90
C LYS A 6 -9.48 -3.83 13.64
N TYR A 7 -9.02 -4.39 12.52
CA TYR A 7 -9.29 -5.79 12.18
C TYR A 7 -7.99 -6.52 11.81
N THR A 8 -7.78 -7.65 12.45
CA THR A 8 -6.69 -8.57 12.11
C THR A 8 -7.29 -9.78 11.40
N LEU A 9 -6.85 -10.03 10.17
CA LEU A 9 -7.31 -11.20 9.42
C LEU A 9 -6.78 -12.47 10.10
N PRO A 10 -7.64 -13.47 10.37
CA PRO A 10 -7.19 -14.72 10.97
C PRO A 10 -6.08 -15.39 10.16
N SER A 11 -5.08 -15.98 10.84
CA SER A 11 -3.89 -16.56 10.21
C SER A 11 -4.18 -17.77 9.30
N ALA A 12 -5.37 -18.35 9.39
CA ALA A 12 -5.82 -19.42 8.51
C ALA A 12 -6.07 -18.96 7.07
N PHE A 13 -6.31 -17.66 6.85
CA PHE A 13 -6.52 -17.13 5.51
C PHE A 13 -5.18 -16.94 4.80
N THR A 14 -5.10 -17.40 3.55
CA THR A 14 -3.90 -17.33 2.71
C THR A 14 -4.07 -16.43 1.48
N SER A 15 -5.32 -16.00 1.20
CA SER A 15 -5.62 -15.12 0.07
C SER A 15 -6.82 -14.23 0.35
N ILE A 16 -6.82 -13.07 -0.30
CA ILE A 16 -7.96 -12.15 -0.35
C ILE A 16 -8.35 -12.01 -1.82
N GLY A 17 -9.60 -12.34 -2.14
CA GLY A 17 -10.10 -12.30 -3.51
C GLY A 17 -10.30 -10.89 -4.05
N ALA A 18 -10.53 -10.78 -5.36
CA ALA A 18 -10.84 -9.52 -6.02
C ALA A 18 -12.08 -8.88 -5.39
N TYR A 19 -11.99 -7.57 -5.11
CA TYR A 19 -13.05 -6.76 -4.51
C TYR A 19 -13.60 -7.26 -3.17
N ALA A 20 -12.90 -8.17 -2.48
CA ALA A 20 -13.40 -8.84 -1.26
C ALA A 20 -13.80 -7.86 -0.14
N PHE A 21 -13.08 -6.75 0.01
CA PHE A 21 -13.34 -5.71 1.00
C PHE A 21 -13.68 -4.36 0.36
N LYS A 22 -14.17 -4.39 -0.88
CA LYS A 22 -14.64 -3.17 -1.54
C LYS A 22 -15.72 -2.51 -0.70
N GLU A 23 -15.61 -1.17 -0.55
CA GLU A 23 -16.57 -0.35 0.21
C GLU A 23 -16.72 -0.73 1.69
N CYS A 24 -15.80 -1.52 2.25
CA CYS A 24 -15.88 -1.92 3.66
C CYS A 24 -15.66 -0.72 4.61
N SER A 25 -16.21 -0.83 5.82
CA SER A 25 -16.14 0.22 6.85
C SER A 25 -15.05 -0.03 7.91
N ILE A 26 -14.17 -1.00 7.70
CA ILE A 26 -13.02 -1.28 8.59
C ILE A 26 -12.03 -0.12 8.49
N GLU A 27 -11.54 0.37 9.64
CA GLU A 27 -10.64 1.53 9.69
C GLU A 27 -9.16 1.16 9.65
N ALA A 28 -8.77 0.05 10.29
CA ALA A 28 -7.39 -0.44 10.28
C ALA A 28 -7.36 -1.94 10.01
N PHE A 29 -6.50 -2.37 9.10
CA PHE A 29 -6.44 -3.76 8.65
C PHE A 29 -5.02 -4.31 8.80
N TYR A 30 -4.91 -5.49 9.39
CA TYR A 30 -3.63 -6.17 9.62
C TYR A 30 -3.65 -7.55 8.96
N LEU A 31 -2.75 -7.77 8.02
CA LEU A 31 -2.57 -9.06 7.35
C LEU A 31 -1.40 -9.82 7.97
N SER A 32 -1.59 -11.11 8.22
CA SER A 32 -0.51 -11.98 8.63
C SER A 32 0.42 -12.34 7.45
N ASP A 33 1.60 -12.86 7.75
CA ASP A 33 2.55 -13.34 6.72
C ASP A 33 2.03 -14.55 5.93
N ASN A 34 0.95 -15.19 6.39
CA ASN A 34 0.32 -16.31 5.70
C ASN A 34 -0.49 -15.89 4.48
N VAL A 35 -0.92 -14.62 4.41
CA VAL A 35 -1.62 -14.10 3.23
C VAL A 35 -0.62 -13.90 2.11
N LYS A 36 -0.75 -14.65 1.02
CA LYS A 36 0.17 -14.64 -0.11
C LYS A 36 -0.33 -13.82 -1.30
N THR A 37 -1.64 -13.68 -1.44
CA THR A 37 -2.22 -12.99 -2.59
C THR A 37 -3.33 -12.01 -2.18
N LEU A 38 -3.31 -10.86 -2.85
CA LEU A 38 -4.40 -9.89 -2.86
C LEU A 38 -5.02 -9.88 -4.25
N GLY A 39 -6.34 -9.85 -4.31
CA GLY A 39 -7.04 -9.68 -5.58
C GLY A 39 -7.11 -8.21 -6.00
N GLN A 40 -7.33 -7.98 -7.31
CA GLN A 40 -7.57 -6.67 -7.88
C GLN A 40 -8.69 -5.95 -7.11
N GLY A 41 -8.48 -4.67 -6.79
CA GLY A 41 -9.49 -3.86 -6.12
C GLY A 41 -9.93 -4.37 -4.75
N ALA A 42 -9.15 -5.23 -4.09
CA ALA A 42 -9.56 -5.90 -2.85
C ALA A 42 -10.10 -4.94 -1.77
N PHE A 43 -9.57 -3.73 -1.68
CA PHE A 43 -10.00 -2.70 -0.72
C PHE A 43 -10.54 -1.43 -1.41
N MET A 44 -10.88 -1.52 -2.69
CA MET A 44 -11.36 -0.37 -3.46
C MET A 44 -12.51 0.34 -2.75
N ASP A 45 -12.48 1.68 -2.73
CA ASP A 45 -13.50 2.55 -2.14
C ASP A 45 -13.81 2.28 -0.65
N SER A 46 -12.94 1.57 0.06
CA SER A 46 -13.14 1.28 1.49
C SER A 46 -12.86 2.48 2.38
N GLN A 47 -13.33 2.41 3.63
CA GLN A 47 -13.13 3.44 4.65
C GLN A 47 -11.83 3.26 5.45
N ILE A 48 -10.96 2.41 4.98
CA ILE A 48 -9.69 2.08 5.63
C ILE A 48 -8.82 3.33 5.78
N LYS A 49 -8.22 3.49 6.96
CA LYS A 49 -7.30 4.59 7.27
C LYS A 49 -5.84 4.14 7.31
N GLU A 50 -5.63 2.89 7.66
CA GLU A 50 -4.32 2.29 7.85
C GLU A 50 -4.34 0.81 7.47
N ILE A 51 -3.31 0.35 6.75
CA ILE A 51 -3.16 -1.08 6.43
C ILE A 51 -1.72 -1.54 6.65
N HIS A 52 -1.58 -2.70 7.28
CA HIS A 52 -0.33 -3.42 7.46
C HIS A 52 -0.37 -4.69 6.63
N LEU A 53 0.46 -4.75 5.60
CA LEU A 53 0.62 -5.93 4.75
C LEU A 53 1.72 -6.83 5.33
N GLY A 54 1.44 -8.11 5.41
CA GLY A 54 2.41 -9.09 5.87
C GLY A 54 3.48 -9.41 4.83
N ALA A 55 4.52 -10.11 5.25
CA ALA A 55 5.66 -10.50 4.39
C ALA A 55 5.28 -11.48 3.27
N GLY A 56 4.10 -12.07 3.31
CA GLY A 56 3.63 -12.99 2.26
C GLY A 56 3.23 -12.30 0.96
N ILE A 57 2.91 -11.01 0.99
CA ILE A 57 2.44 -10.26 -0.16
C ILE A 57 3.63 -9.79 -1.00
N LYS A 58 3.72 -10.28 -2.24
CA LYS A 58 4.74 -9.89 -3.21
C LYS A 58 4.22 -8.89 -4.24
N LEU A 59 2.96 -9.01 -4.61
CA LEU A 59 2.31 -8.16 -5.61
C LEU A 59 1.23 -7.30 -4.96
N ILE A 60 1.34 -6.00 -5.16
CA ILE A 60 0.29 -5.03 -4.85
C ILE A 60 -0.53 -4.83 -6.14
N PRO A 61 -1.72 -5.41 -6.24
CA PRO A 61 -2.44 -5.50 -7.51
C PRO A 61 -3.10 -4.20 -7.94
N THR A 62 -3.53 -4.17 -9.20
CA THR A 62 -4.20 -3.03 -9.81
C THR A 62 -5.38 -2.57 -8.95
N GLY A 63 -5.40 -1.27 -8.66
CA GLY A 63 -6.51 -0.61 -7.99
C GLY A 63 -6.82 -1.12 -6.59
N VAL A 64 -5.90 -1.83 -5.93
CA VAL A 64 -6.18 -2.47 -4.63
C VAL A 64 -6.67 -1.48 -3.58
N PHE A 65 -6.12 -0.27 -3.55
CA PHE A 65 -6.52 0.81 -2.64
C PHE A 65 -7.11 2.02 -3.40
N GLN A 66 -7.56 1.81 -4.63
CA GLN A 66 -8.15 2.87 -5.42
C GLN A 66 -9.41 3.41 -4.72
N GLY A 67 -9.54 4.74 -4.63
CA GLY A 67 -10.69 5.38 -4.01
C GLY A 67 -10.76 5.28 -2.49
N CYS A 68 -9.72 4.79 -1.82
CA CYS A 68 -9.65 4.74 -0.35
C CYS A 68 -9.37 6.14 0.21
N ARG A 69 -10.39 6.99 0.22
CA ARG A 69 -10.27 8.43 0.51
C ARG A 69 -9.83 8.78 1.93
N LYS A 70 -9.79 7.80 2.82
CA LYS A 70 -9.34 7.97 4.22
C LYS A 70 -7.99 7.30 4.49
N LEU A 71 -7.43 6.58 3.51
CA LEU A 71 -6.18 5.84 3.69
C LEU A 71 -5.00 6.82 3.73
N THR A 72 -4.34 6.89 4.87
CA THR A 72 -3.19 7.77 5.10
C THR A 72 -1.90 7.02 5.37
N LYS A 73 -1.96 5.80 5.89
CA LYS A 73 -0.78 5.01 6.23
C LYS A 73 -0.81 3.62 5.62
N VAL A 74 0.24 3.28 4.89
CA VAL A 74 0.41 1.95 4.29
C VAL A 74 1.77 1.41 4.68
N TYR A 75 1.77 0.20 5.26
CA TYR A 75 2.98 -0.56 5.59
C TYR A 75 3.09 -1.73 4.62
N LEU A 76 3.97 -1.63 3.64
CA LEU A 76 4.27 -2.70 2.70
C LEU A 76 5.13 -3.77 3.38
N GLY A 77 4.85 -5.03 3.10
CA GLY A 77 5.61 -6.15 3.65
C GLY A 77 7.05 -6.24 3.11
N ALA A 78 7.90 -6.93 3.84
CA ALA A 78 9.34 -7.05 3.51
C ALA A 78 9.64 -7.72 2.16
N ASN A 79 8.69 -8.46 1.61
CA ASN A 79 8.84 -9.19 0.36
C ASN A 79 8.04 -8.58 -0.81
N THR A 80 7.57 -7.35 -0.68
CA THR A 80 6.90 -6.65 -1.79
C THR A 80 7.88 -6.50 -2.96
N GLU A 81 7.51 -7.05 -4.11
CA GLU A 81 8.32 -7.06 -5.33
C GLU A 81 7.76 -6.15 -6.43
N GLN A 82 6.45 -5.95 -6.47
CA GLN A 82 5.79 -5.20 -7.54
C GLN A 82 4.57 -4.44 -7.05
N ILE A 83 4.39 -3.22 -7.59
CA ILE A 83 3.20 -2.40 -7.40
C ILE A 83 2.60 -2.09 -8.78
N SER A 84 1.36 -2.50 -8.98
CA SER A 84 0.64 -2.36 -10.25
C SER A 84 -0.05 -1.00 -10.37
N ASN A 85 -0.51 -0.70 -11.60
CA ASN A 85 -1.15 0.57 -11.92
C ASN A 85 -2.35 0.88 -11.02
N TYR A 86 -2.50 2.14 -10.67
CA TYR A 86 -3.63 2.69 -9.89
C TYR A 86 -3.78 2.10 -8.49
N ALA A 87 -2.76 1.40 -7.97
CA ALA A 87 -2.84 0.78 -6.64
C ALA A 87 -3.26 1.76 -5.55
N PHE A 88 -2.81 3.01 -5.63
CA PHE A 88 -3.09 4.05 -4.64
C PHE A 88 -3.86 5.26 -5.20
N ASP A 89 -4.50 5.13 -6.36
CA ASP A 89 -5.23 6.24 -6.98
C ASP A 89 -6.38 6.71 -6.08
N GLY A 90 -6.38 7.98 -5.72
CA GLY A 90 -7.39 8.58 -4.84
C GLY A 90 -7.19 8.31 -3.34
N SER A 91 -6.07 7.71 -2.95
CA SER A 91 -5.70 7.49 -1.54
C SER A 91 -4.74 8.59 -1.07
N PRO A 92 -5.15 9.43 -0.08
CA PRO A 92 -4.35 10.59 0.36
C PRO A 92 -3.26 10.19 1.37
N LEU A 93 -2.32 9.34 0.95
CA LEU A 93 -1.26 8.85 1.83
C LEU A 93 -0.43 9.99 2.39
N THR A 94 -0.20 9.95 3.70
CA THR A 94 0.77 10.81 4.39
C THR A 94 2.08 10.07 4.65
N ASP A 95 2.01 8.75 4.78
CA ASP A 95 3.16 7.89 5.06
C ASP A 95 3.04 6.57 4.30
N LEU A 96 4.08 6.25 3.54
CA LEU A 96 4.22 4.96 2.88
C LEU A 96 5.51 4.29 3.38
N TYR A 97 5.38 3.17 4.06
CA TYR A 97 6.50 2.41 4.60
C TYR A 97 6.87 1.27 3.68
N VAL A 98 8.11 1.27 3.20
CA VAL A 98 8.66 0.20 2.36
C VAL A 98 9.78 -0.47 3.14
N SER A 99 9.62 -1.74 3.48
CA SER A 99 10.61 -2.51 4.24
C SER A 99 11.36 -3.53 3.40
N ALA A 100 11.08 -3.62 2.10
CA ALA A 100 11.74 -4.55 1.18
C ALA A 100 13.24 -4.21 1.04
N SER A 101 14.08 -5.25 1.03
CA SER A 101 15.53 -5.10 0.83
C SER A 101 15.93 -4.72 -0.60
N MET A 102 15.03 -4.94 -1.55
CA MET A 102 15.17 -4.51 -2.94
C MET A 102 14.06 -3.52 -3.27
N ILE A 103 14.36 -2.54 -4.14
CA ILE A 103 13.36 -1.57 -4.57
C ILE A 103 12.25 -2.28 -5.36
N PRO A 104 10.98 -2.22 -4.91
CA PRO A 104 9.89 -2.83 -5.66
C PRO A 104 9.76 -2.21 -7.05
N TYR A 105 9.52 -3.05 -8.05
CA TYR A 105 9.16 -2.58 -9.38
C TYR A 105 7.80 -1.87 -9.32
N CYS A 106 7.71 -0.68 -9.90
CA CYS A 106 6.46 0.05 -10.01
C CYS A 106 6.07 0.16 -11.47
N GLU A 107 4.84 -0.21 -11.79
CA GLU A 107 4.25 0.16 -13.05
C GLU A 107 4.14 1.69 -13.15
N GLU A 108 4.14 2.23 -14.36
CA GLU A 108 4.24 3.68 -14.60
C GLU A 108 3.16 4.49 -13.87
N ASN A 109 1.96 3.95 -13.75
CA ASN A 109 0.83 4.60 -13.09
C ASN A 109 0.52 4.03 -11.70
N ALA A 110 1.47 3.33 -11.06
CA ALA A 110 1.27 2.77 -9.72
C ALA A 110 0.87 3.84 -8.70
N PHE A 111 1.48 5.01 -8.79
CA PHE A 111 1.21 6.18 -7.96
C PHE A 111 0.50 7.30 -8.74
N ALA A 112 -0.14 7.00 -9.87
CA ALA A 112 -1.05 7.94 -10.50
C ALA A 112 -2.18 8.21 -9.50
N ASN A 113 -2.19 9.40 -8.93
CA ASN A 113 -3.07 9.74 -7.84
C ASN A 113 -3.77 11.06 -8.14
N LYS A 114 -5.10 11.08 -7.97
CA LYS A 114 -5.92 12.27 -8.14
C LYS A 114 -5.78 13.27 -7.00
N VAL A 115 -5.07 12.89 -5.93
CA VAL A 115 -4.80 13.78 -4.80
C VAL A 115 -3.72 14.78 -5.21
N GLU A 116 -4.08 16.07 -5.20
CA GLU A 116 -3.15 17.14 -5.54
C GLU A 116 -1.95 17.15 -4.60
N GLY A 117 -0.75 17.27 -5.17
CA GLY A 117 0.49 17.30 -4.39
C GLY A 117 0.88 15.99 -3.73
N PHE A 118 0.36 14.86 -4.16
CA PHE A 118 0.59 13.55 -3.55
C PHE A 118 2.07 13.28 -3.24
N PHE A 119 2.95 13.43 -4.22
CA PHE A 119 4.38 13.16 -4.04
C PHE A 119 5.09 14.19 -3.15
N ALA A 120 4.52 15.37 -2.99
CA ALA A 120 5.07 16.43 -2.14
C ALA A 120 4.63 16.29 -0.69
N THR A 121 3.51 15.65 -0.42
CA THR A 121 2.94 15.54 0.92
C THR A 121 3.15 14.18 1.57
N CYS A 122 3.28 13.10 0.77
CA CYS A 122 3.53 11.77 1.29
C CYS A 122 5.00 11.58 1.67
N VAL A 123 5.25 11.15 2.91
CA VAL A 123 6.59 10.74 3.35
C VAL A 123 6.81 9.29 2.97
N LEU A 124 7.88 9.04 2.21
CA LEU A 124 8.32 7.68 1.87
C LEU A 124 9.37 7.23 2.88
N HIS A 125 9.04 6.18 3.63
CA HIS A 125 9.94 5.57 4.60
C HIS A 125 10.61 4.36 3.96
N VAL A 126 11.94 4.35 3.90
CA VAL A 126 12.74 3.30 3.25
C VAL A 126 13.77 2.72 4.22
N PRO A 127 14.27 1.50 3.97
CA PRO A 127 15.31 0.91 4.83
C PRO A 127 16.58 1.75 4.85
N ALA A 128 17.32 1.67 5.96
CA ALA A 128 18.61 2.33 6.14
C ALA A 128 19.56 2.03 4.98
N GLY A 129 20.25 3.06 4.48
CA GLY A 129 21.18 2.95 3.34
C GLY A 129 20.52 2.94 1.96
N MET A 130 19.19 3.03 1.88
CA MET A 130 18.47 2.93 0.62
C MET A 130 18.00 4.27 0.04
N LYS A 131 18.00 5.34 0.83
CA LYS A 131 17.45 6.65 0.42
C LYS A 131 17.94 7.10 -0.96
N LYS A 132 19.25 7.10 -1.18
CA LYS A 132 19.83 7.57 -2.45
C LYS A 132 19.38 6.73 -3.64
N LYS A 133 19.22 5.42 -3.47
CA LYS A 133 18.74 4.52 -4.52
C LYS A 133 17.29 4.85 -4.90
N TYR A 134 16.43 5.11 -3.91
CA TYR A 134 15.05 5.52 -4.14
C TYR A 134 14.98 6.90 -4.82
N GLN A 135 15.78 7.86 -4.37
CA GLN A 135 15.86 9.21 -4.98
C GLN A 135 16.23 9.16 -6.46
N ASN A 136 17.12 8.25 -6.84
CA ASN A 136 17.60 8.09 -8.22
C ASN A 136 16.67 7.24 -9.10
N HIS A 137 15.62 6.66 -8.52
CA HIS A 137 14.67 5.83 -9.27
C HIS A 137 13.65 6.70 -10.03
N LYS A 138 13.30 6.30 -11.26
CA LYS A 138 12.39 7.07 -12.13
C LYS A 138 11.03 7.38 -11.45
N ILE A 139 10.45 6.39 -10.78
CA ILE A 139 9.11 6.52 -10.17
C ILE A 139 9.21 6.88 -8.70
N TRP A 140 9.94 6.11 -7.90
CA TRP A 140 10.12 6.38 -6.47
C TRP A 140 10.77 7.73 -6.19
N GLY A 141 11.64 8.22 -7.08
CA GLY A 141 12.28 9.52 -6.95
C GLY A 141 11.35 10.72 -7.10
N LYS A 142 10.09 10.51 -7.46
CA LYS A 142 9.06 11.56 -7.47
C LYS A 142 8.66 11.99 -6.06
N PHE A 143 8.83 11.12 -5.06
CA PHE A 143 8.61 11.48 -3.66
C PHE A 143 9.65 12.50 -3.21
N THR A 144 9.21 13.68 -2.74
CA THR A 144 10.12 14.73 -2.30
C THR A 144 10.61 14.55 -0.87
N HIS A 145 9.91 13.77 -0.06
CA HIS A 145 10.26 13.47 1.32
C HIS A 145 10.54 11.98 1.48
N ILE A 146 11.83 11.61 1.43
CA ILE A 146 12.28 10.22 1.62
C ILE A 146 13.12 10.18 2.89
N VAL A 147 12.73 9.35 3.85
CA VAL A 147 13.41 9.18 5.13
C VAL A 147 13.84 7.72 5.31
N GLU A 148 14.97 7.51 5.98
CA GLU A 148 15.46 6.17 6.32
C GLU A 148 15.01 5.80 7.73
N GLU A 149 14.58 4.56 7.85
CA GLU A 149 14.17 3.97 9.13
C GLU A 149 15.30 3.13 9.75
#